data_68ca9924175f8d3863dfff2449702462
#
_entry.id   68ca9924175f8d3863dfff2449702462
#
_cell.length_a   1.000
_cell.length_b   1.000
_cell.length_c   1.000
_cell.angle_alpha   90.00
_cell.angle_beta   90.00
_cell.angle_gamma   90.00
#
_symmetry.space_group_name_H-M   'P 1'
#
loop_
_entity.id
_entity.type
_entity.pdbx_description
1 polymer ?
#
loop_
_entity_poly.entity_id
_entity_poly.type
_entity_poly.pdbx_seq_one_letter_code
_entity_poly.pdbx_strand_id
1 'polypeptide(L)'
;MEDKKQTRRNLILFPLGTVGRDMVYSLVTNFLLTFVLFTRSLTAAQLSAITAIMVGARIFDALNDPIMGNIIERTRTKWGKFKPWIVIGMFSTSAVIYAAFNTKLQGWSFVWFFGLIYFLYSITYTMGDISYWGMIPALSSDGDTRNAFTARTTLFAGIGGTAASILIPLLTTGANAIGGSTSVAYGRIALAIAFLAPAFLCFVLFGVRERREDLSEPVPPVSFKKIWSTISGNDQLIWIAVIFLIHEIGNGVVMSGIGSTYIYFEFGYEGGLYSLFTTVGMSVTALLMVFYPAISRKLPRKKLMGVLVKVATLGYILMISMLAMRAGEHFALGMDLKFLILTVGYMLANFGQYGFYLILMISVINTVEYNEYLHGTRDEGIITSLRPFLTKLASALTVVIASATYMLAGVTKYTNQISAFENAAASGQISESDKLTAIHELLGGVSHSQSVGLLLVMTVLPYALMVLSYEMYLRRYKLDEEEYDRICGELNARRESRSV
;
A
#
# COMPACT_ATOMS: atom_id res chain seq x y z
N MET A 1 24.21 13.59 27.67
CA MET A 1 24.68 13.90 26.31
C MET A 1 24.42 12.67 25.44
N GLU A 2 23.60 12.80 24.41
CA GLU A 2 23.38 11.73 23.44
C GLU A 2 24.70 11.35 22.76
N ASP A 3 25.02 10.08 22.69
CA ASP A 3 26.23 9.63 22.00
C ASP A 3 26.07 9.89 20.49
N LYS A 4 26.61 11.00 20.00
CA LYS A 4 26.53 11.42 18.59
C LYS A 4 26.98 10.31 17.64
N LYS A 5 27.90 9.46 18.03
CA LYS A 5 28.38 8.33 17.23
C LYS A 5 27.30 7.26 17.11
N GLN A 6 26.62 6.95 18.23
CA GLN A 6 25.54 5.96 18.24
C GLN A 6 24.33 6.47 17.44
N THR A 7 23.94 7.73 17.61
CA THR A 7 22.85 8.36 16.83
C THR A 7 23.13 8.30 15.33
N ARG A 8 24.36 8.65 14.91
CA ARG A 8 24.76 8.57 13.50
C ARG A 8 24.73 7.14 12.96
N ARG A 9 25.14 6.16 13.76
CA ARG A 9 25.05 4.74 13.42
C ARG A 9 23.57 4.28 13.30
N ASN A 10 22.73 4.65 14.26
CA ASN A 10 21.31 4.36 14.23
C ASN A 10 20.62 4.94 13.00
N LEU A 11 20.94 6.19 12.60
CA LEU A 11 20.41 6.89 11.41
C LEU A 11 20.73 6.19 10.08
N ILE A 12 21.70 5.28 10.05
CA ILE A 12 22.04 4.48 8.87
C ILE A 12 21.42 3.08 8.97
N LEU A 13 21.60 2.41 10.09
CA LEU A 13 21.28 0.99 10.24
C LEU A 13 19.78 0.75 10.48
N PHE A 14 19.10 1.66 11.19
CA PHE A 14 17.67 1.52 11.45
C PHE A 14 16.84 1.59 10.15
N PRO A 15 17.00 2.59 9.26
CA PRO A 15 16.27 2.65 7.99
C PRO A 15 16.47 1.41 7.10
N LEU A 16 17.68 0.83 7.08
CA LEU A 16 17.96 -0.37 6.28
C LEU A 16 17.04 -1.54 6.60
N GLY A 17 16.64 -1.70 7.86
CA GLY A 17 15.74 -2.77 8.26
C GLY A 17 14.35 -2.72 7.63
N THR A 18 13.90 -1.54 7.12
CA THR A 18 12.60 -1.44 6.46
C THR A 18 12.59 -2.03 5.05
N VAL A 19 13.72 -2.12 4.37
CA VAL A 19 13.80 -2.62 2.99
C VAL A 19 13.12 -3.99 2.88
N GLY A 20 13.55 -4.96 3.68
CA GLY A 20 12.96 -6.30 3.66
C GLY A 20 11.51 -6.32 4.15
N ARG A 21 11.17 -5.53 5.17
CA ARG A 21 9.80 -5.42 5.69
C ARG A 21 8.84 -4.93 4.59
N ASP A 22 9.22 -3.91 3.83
CA ASP A 22 8.36 -3.34 2.79
C ASP A 22 8.33 -4.18 1.52
N MET A 23 9.35 -5.03 1.27
CA MET A 23 9.24 -6.10 0.27
C MET A 23 8.17 -7.12 0.66
N VAL A 24 8.10 -7.54 1.93
CA VAL A 24 7.02 -8.42 2.44
C VAL A 24 5.66 -7.75 2.29
N TYR A 25 5.55 -6.48 2.70
CA TYR A 25 4.31 -5.71 2.58
C TYR A 25 3.82 -5.65 1.13
N SER A 26 4.70 -5.31 0.19
CA SER A 26 4.36 -5.25 -1.25
C SER A 26 3.96 -6.61 -1.80
N LEU A 27 4.67 -7.69 -1.44
CA LEU A 27 4.32 -9.05 -1.88
C LEU A 27 2.89 -9.42 -1.50
N VAL A 28 2.49 -9.14 -0.26
CA VAL A 28 1.15 -9.51 0.23
C VAL A 28 0.09 -8.51 -0.22
N THR A 29 0.36 -7.22 -0.15
CA THR A 29 -0.67 -6.20 -0.44
C THR A 29 -0.97 -6.08 -1.93
N ASN A 30 0.06 -6.13 -2.79
CA ASN A 30 -0.07 -5.86 -4.22
C ASN A 30 -0.18 -7.15 -5.06
N PHE A 31 0.40 -8.27 -4.60
CA PHE A 31 0.56 -9.46 -5.45
C PHE A 31 -0.14 -10.72 -4.93
N LEU A 32 -0.63 -10.74 -3.69
CA LEU A 32 -1.29 -11.94 -3.15
C LEU A 32 -2.56 -12.30 -3.93
N LEU A 33 -3.41 -11.32 -4.25
CA LEU A 33 -4.63 -11.57 -5.03
C LEU A 33 -4.27 -12.03 -6.45
N THR A 34 -3.28 -11.41 -7.09
CA THR A 34 -2.76 -11.84 -8.40
C THR A 34 -2.23 -13.28 -8.34
N PHE A 35 -1.41 -13.61 -7.33
CA PHE A 35 -0.97 -14.99 -7.10
C PHE A 35 -2.15 -15.96 -7.01
N VAL A 36 -3.15 -15.64 -6.19
CA VAL A 36 -4.33 -16.50 -6.00
C VAL A 36 -5.07 -16.73 -7.32
N LEU A 37 -5.31 -15.66 -8.09
CA LEU A 37 -6.07 -15.73 -9.34
C LEU A 37 -5.33 -16.48 -10.46
N PHE A 38 -4.02 -16.35 -10.55
CA PHE A 38 -3.23 -16.97 -11.63
C PHE A 38 -2.64 -18.34 -11.27
N THR A 39 -2.78 -18.79 -10.01
CA THR A 39 -2.25 -20.09 -9.56
C THR A 39 -3.30 -21.02 -8.97
N ARG A 40 -4.53 -20.55 -8.75
CA ARG A 40 -5.63 -21.32 -8.18
C ARG A 40 -6.86 -21.25 -9.09
N SER A 41 -7.45 -22.40 -9.38
CA SER A 41 -8.74 -22.46 -10.06
C SER A 41 -9.85 -22.25 -9.04
N LEU A 42 -10.58 -21.14 -9.15
CA LEU A 42 -11.54 -20.69 -8.14
C LEU A 42 -12.95 -20.61 -8.72
N THR A 43 -13.93 -21.15 -8.00
CA THR A 43 -15.34 -20.86 -8.24
C THR A 43 -15.66 -19.42 -7.74
N ALA A 44 -16.76 -18.85 -8.23
CA ALA A 44 -17.24 -17.54 -7.74
C ALA A 44 -17.45 -17.54 -6.21
N ALA A 45 -17.97 -18.64 -5.64
CA ALA A 45 -18.15 -18.79 -4.20
C ALA A 45 -16.81 -18.77 -3.44
N GLN A 46 -15.79 -19.45 -3.95
CA GLN A 46 -14.45 -19.47 -3.35
C GLN A 46 -13.77 -18.11 -3.43
N LEU A 47 -13.86 -17.42 -4.57
CA LEU A 47 -13.33 -16.05 -4.71
C LEU A 47 -14.05 -15.08 -3.76
N SER A 48 -15.37 -15.17 -3.64
CA SER A 48 -16.14 -14.37 -2.69
C SER A 48 -15.74 -14.66 -1.23
N ALA A 49 -15.50 -15.91 -0.88
CA ALA A 49 -15.03 -16.29 0.46
C ALA A 49 -13.63 -15.75 0.74
N ILE A 50 -12.70 -15.83 -0.22
CA ILE A 50 -11.34 -15.22 -0.12
C ILE A 50 -11.46 -13.70 0.08
N THR A 51 -12.31 -13.05 -0.70
CA THR A 51 -12.57 -11.60 -0.56
C THR A 51 -13.11 -11.27 0.83
N ALA A 52 -14.08 -12.02 1.33
CA ALA A 52 -14.63 -11.82 2.68
C ALA A 52 -13.57 -12.03 3.77
N ILE A 53 -12.68 -13.01 3.62
CA ILE A 53 -11.54 -13.24 4.53
C ILE A 53 -10.60 -12.04 4.51
N MET A 54 -10.24 -11.52 3.32
CA MET A 54 -9.36 -10.36 3.20
C MET A 54 -9.97 -9.11 3.86
N VAL A 55 -11.24 -8.85 3.64
CA VAL A 55 -11.97 -7.75 4.28
C VAL A 55 -12.04 -7.94 5.80
N GLY A 56 -12.42 -9.14 6.24
CA GLY A 56 -12.49 -9.47 7.68
C GLY A 56 -11.15 -9.30 8.39
N ALA A 57 -10.05 -9.69 7.76
CA ALA A 57 -8.72 -9.49 8.31
C ALA A 57 -8.34 -8.01 8.40
N ARG A 58 -8.74 -7.16 7.45
CA ARG A 58 -8.50 -5.70 7.55
C ARG A 58 -9.30 -5.04 8.68
N ILE A 59 -10.52 -5.51 8.93
CA ILE A 59 -11.30 -5.07 10.09
C ILE A 59 -10.63 -5.56 11.38
N PHE A 60 -10.16 -6.81 11.40
CA PHE A 60 -9.42 -7.37 12.52
C PHE A 60 -8.15 -6.58 12.81
N ASP A 61 -7.38 -6.16 11.80
CA ASP A 61 -6.19 -5.32 11.95
C ASP A 61 -6.50 -4.04 12.74
N ALA A 62 -7.63 -3.40 12.46
CA ALA A 62 -8.04 -2.19 13.16
C ALA A 62 -8.25 -2.40 14.67
N LEU A 63 -8.65 -3.60 15.08
CA LEU A 63 -8.77 -4.00 16.48
C LEU A 63 -7.46 -4.50 17.07
N ASN A 64 -6.67 -5.19 16.28
CA ASN A 64 -5.40 -5.79 16.69
C ASN A 64 -4.31 -4.73 16.93
N ASP A 65 -4.28 -3.64 16.15
CA ASP A 65 -3.25 -2.60 16.27
C ASP A 65 -3.19 -1.97 17.68
N PRO A 66 -4.30 -1.51 18.30
CA PRO A 66 -4.29 -0.99 19.67
C PRO A 66 -3.93 -2.05 20.73
N ILE A 67 -4.33 -3.30 20.50
CA ILE A 67 -4.02 -4.41 21.42
C ILE A 67 -2.51 -4.66 21.41
N MET A 68 -1.93 -4.76 20.22
CA MET A 68 -0.48 -4.94 20.06
C MET A 68 0.30 -3.76 20.62
N GLY A 69 -0.14 -2.53 20.36
CA GLY A 69 0.47 -1.33 20.96
C GLY A 69 0.53 -1.41 22.48
N ASN A 70 -0.56 -1.81 23.13
CA ASN A 70 -0.62 -1.97 24.59
C ASN A 70 0.29 -3.10 25.11
N ILE A 71 0.41 -4.21 24.39
CA ILE A 71 1.31 -5.32 24.75
C ILE A 71 2.77 -4.84 24.65
N ILE A 72 3.14 -4.13 23.58
CA ILE A 72 4.47 -3.57 23.39
C ILE A 72 4.80 -2.58 24.51
N GLU A 73 3.87 -1.67 24.85
CA GLU A 73 4.06 -0.68 25.91
C GLU A 73 4.36 -1.30 27.28
N ARG A 74 3.84 -2.47 27.57
CA ARG A 74 4.05 -3.20 28.83
C ARG A 74 5.27 -4.11 28.80
N THR A 75 5.90 -4.29 27.66
CA THR A 75 7.04 -5.19 27.50
C THR A 75 8.29 -4.59 28.13
N ARG A 76 8.99 -5.37 28.98
CA ARG A 76 10.26 -5.03 29.63
C ARG A 76 11.21 -6.18 29.49
N THR A 77 12.19 -6.04 28.56
CA THR A 77 13.22 -7.07 28.35
C THR A 77 14.62 -6.49 28.34
N LYS A 78 15.61 -7.38 28.45
CA LYS A 78 17.04 -6.97 28.34
C LYS A 78 17.39 -6.40 26.97
N TRP A 79 16.61 -6.71 25.93
CA TRP A 79 16.80 -6.24 24.56
C TRP A 79 16.09 -4.91 24.28
N GLY A 80 15.34 -4.40 25.23
CA GLY A 80 14.47 -3.22 25.07
C GLY A 80 13.00 -3.60 25.02
N LYS A 81 12.18 -2.64 24.64
CA LYS A 81 10.73 -2.75 24.58
C LYS A 81 10.26 -3.23 23.20
N PHE A 82 10.88 -2.74 22.13
CA PHE A 82 10.44 -2.94 20.75
C PHE A 82 11.12 -4.12 20.06
N LYS A 83 12.43 -4.32 20.25
CA LYS A 83 13.19 -5.35 19.54
C LYS A 83 12.64 -6.78 19.64
N PRO A 84 12.17 -7.26 20.81
CA PRO A 84 11.59 -8.60 20.89
C PRO A 84 10.43 -8.81 19.91
N TRP A 85 9.54 -7.82 19.82
CA TRP A 85 8.37 -7.87 18.95
C TRP A 85 8.71 -7.71 17.47
N ILE A 86 9.73 -6.90 17.15
CA ILE A 86 10.27 -6.80 15.79
C ILE A 86 10.83 -8.14 15.34
N VAL A 87 11.58 -8.84 16.20
CA VAL A 87 12.15 -10.16 15.90
C VAL A 87 11.05 -11.20 15.72
N ILE A 88 10.18 -11.37 16.73
CA ILE A 88 9.10 -12.35 16.69
C ILE A 88 8.20 -12.08 15.48
N GLY A 89 7.79 -10.84 15.27
CA GLY A 89 6.95 -10.44 14.15
C GLY A 89 7.59 -10.78 12.80
N MET A 90 8.84 -10.37 12.57
CA MET A 90 9.51 -10.59 11.29
C MET A 90 9.76 -12.07 10.98
N PHE A 91 10.29 -12.85 11.92
CA PHE A 91 10.55 -14.26 11.67
C PHE A 91 9.26 -15.06 11.49
N SER A 92 8.23 -14.78 12.30
CA SER A 92 6.90 -15.40 12.13
C SER A 92 6.26 -15.00 10.80
N THR A 93 6.32 -13.73 10.41
CA THR A 93 5.83 -13.27 9.12
C THR A 93 6.56 -13.94 7.97
N SER A 94 7.88 -14.11 8.05
CA SER A 94 8.67 -14.81 7.03
C SER A 94 8.22 -16.26 6.86
N ALA A 95 7.96 -16.97 7.95
CA ALA A 95 7.43 -18.32 7.90
C ALA A 95 6.02 -18.37 7.29
N VAL A 96 5.18 -17.41 7.66
CA VAL A 96 3.80 -17.30 7.16
C VAL A 96 3.76 -17.02 5.65
N ILE A 97 4.55 -16.06 5.14
CA ILE A 97 4.61 -15.79 3.69
C ILE A 97 5.19 -16.97 2.92
N TYR A 98 6.19 -17.65 3.45
CA TYR A 98 6.71 -18.88 2.83
C TYR A 98 5.60 -19.92 2.70
N ALA A 99 4.84 -20.19 3.76
CA ALA A 99 3.73 -21.13 3.74
C ALA A 99 2.61 -20.69 2.77
N ALA A 100 2.26 -19.39 2.75
CA ALA A 100 1.22 -18.83 1.91
C ALA A 100 1.46 -19.06 0.41
N PHE A 101 2.70 -18.84 -0.04
CA PHE A 101 3.05 -18.90 -1.47
C PHE A 101 3.57 -20.27 -1.93
N ASN A 102 3.88 -21.20 -1.02
CA ASN A 102 4.36 -22.55 -1.35
C ASN A 102 3.34 -23.67 -1.13
N THR A 103 2.10 -23.34 -0.75
CA THR A 103 1.04 -24.33 -0.62
C THR A 103 0.65 -24.95 -1.97
N LYS A 104 0.29 -26.23 -1.97
CA LYS A 104 -0.26 -26.94 -3.14
C LYS A 104 -1.77 -27.17 -3.03
N LEU A 105 -2.40 -26.67 -1.97
CA LEU A 105 -3.84 -26.84 -1.73
C LEU A 105 -4.65 -26.13 -2.83
N GLN A 106 -5.81 -26.71 -3.15
CA GLN A 106 -6.76 -26.22 -4.14
C GLN A 106 -8.19 -26.21 -3.57
N GLY A 107 -9.10 -25.53 -4.24
CA GLY A 107 -10.51 -25.53 -3.88
C GLY A 107 -10.77 -24.99 -2.46
N TRP A 108 -11.75 -25.58 -1.75
CA TRP A 108 -12.11 -25.15 -0.40
C TRP A 108 -11.02 -25.38 0.64
N SER A 109 -10.18 -26.41 0.48
CA SER A 109 -9.03 -26.63 1.35
C SER A 109 -8.03 -25.46 1.28
N PHE A 110 -7.84 -24.89 0.08
CA PHE A 110 -7.05 -23.68 -0.08
C PHE A 110 -7.74 -22.48 0.60
N VAL A 111 -9.05 -22.31 0.46
CA VAL A 111 -9.78 -21.17 1.07
C VAL A 111 -9.63 -21.16 2.60
N TRP A 112 -9.81 -22.32 3.25
CA TRP A 112 -9.61 -22.44 4.71
C TRP A 112 -8.17 -22.17 5.13
N PHE A 113 -7.22 -22.73 4.40
CA PHE A 113 -5.79 -22.49 4.63
C PHE A 113 -5.45 -21.01 4.44
N PHE A 114 -5.96 -20.40 3.36
CA PHE A 114 -5.78 -18.97 3.08
C PHE A 114 -6.31 -18.11 4.23
N GLY A 115 -7.47 -18.41 4.75
CA GLY A 115 -8.05 -17.71 5.89
C GLY A 115 -7.13 -17.75 7.11
N LEU A 116 -6.69 -18.95 7.50
CA LEU A 116 -5.76 -19.12 8.62
C LEU A 116 -4.47 -18.33 8.41
N ILE A 117 -3.83 -18.51 7.26
CA ILE A 117 -2.54 -17.89 6.94
C ILE A 117 -2.66 -16.37 6.84
N TYR A 118 -3.75 -15.86 6.28
CA TYR A 118 -3.93 -14.42 6.13
C TYR A 118 -4.15 -13.71 7.47
N PHE A 119 -4.90 -14.32 8.40
CA PHE A 119 -5.01 -13.83 9.78
C PHE A 119 -3.70 -13.94 10.55
N LEU A 120 -2.95 -15.03 10.39
CA LEU A 120 -1.61 -15.14 10.98
C LEU A 120 -0.65 -14.08 10.44
N TYR A 121 -0.69 -13.81 9.12
CA TYR A 121 0.06 -12.71 8.52
C TYR A 121 -0.31 -11.36 9.17
N SER A 122 -1.60 -11.07 9.28
CA SER A 122 -2.10 -9.85 9.90
C SER A 122 -1.51 -9.66 11.32
N ILE A 123 -1.58 -10.67 12.17
CA ILE A 123 -1.07 -10.61 13.56
C ILE A 123 0.45 -10.43 13.56
N THR A 124 1.17 -11.28 12.84
CA THR A 124 2.65 -11.30 12.89
C THR A 124 3.27 -10.06 12.24
N TYR A 125 2.69 -9.58 11.14
CA TYR A 125 3.13 -8.36 10.49
C TYR A 125 2.89 -7.13 11.39
N THR A 126 1.71 -7.01 12.01
CA THR A 126 1.38 -5.94 12.95
C THR A 126 2.35 -5.89 14.15
N MET A 127 2.75 -7.06 14.69
CA MET A 127 3.76 -7.11 15.77
C MET A 127 5.07 -6.42 15.36
N GLY A 128 5.56 -6.74 14.18
CA GLY A 128 6.79 -6.15 13.63
C GLY A 128 6.63 -4.67 13.27
N ASP A 129 5.56 -4.33 12.57
CA ASP A 129 5.33 -2.99 12.01
C ASP A 129 5.13 -1.93 13.08
N ILE A 130 4.22 -2.15 14.03
CA ILE A 130 3.96 -1.21 15.13
C ILE A 130 5.20 -1.02 15.98
N SER A 131 5.94 -2.12 16.27
CA SER A 131 7.17 -2.04 17.05
C SER A 131 8.26 -1.28 16.31
N TYR A 132 8.35 -1.44 14.99
CA TYR A 132 9.36 -0.77 14.19
C TYR A 132 9.15 0.74 14.17
N TRP A 133 7.95 1.20 13.82
CA TRP A 133 7.63 2.64 13.82
C TRP A 133 7.61 3.23 15.24
N GLY A 134 7.12 2.48 16.22
CA GLY A 134 7.11 2.87 17.61
C GLY A 134 8.51 3.01 18.23
N MET A 135 9.52 2.39 17.64
CA MET A 135 10.91 2.49 18.11
C MET A 135 11.55 3.85 17.80
N ILE A 136 11.09 4.62 16.80
CA ILE A 136 11.70 5.90 16.38
C ILE A 136 11.82 6.89 17.55
N PRO A 137 10.79 7.17 18.36
CA PRO A 137 10.92 8.03 19.54
C PRO A 137 11.95 7.53 20.56
N ALA A 138 12.13 6.22 20.69
CA ALA A 138 13.12 5.62 21.60
C ALA A 138 14.57 5.69 21.08
N LEU A 139 14.79 6.14 19.84
CA LEU A 139 16.14 6.31 19.26
C LEU A 139 16.73 7.71 19.52
N SER A 140 15.90 8.75 19.68
CA SER A 140 16.35 10.10 19.98
C SER A 140 15.26 10.91 20.70
N SER A 141 15.67 11.79 21.62
CA SER A 141 14.79 12.78 22.25
C SER A 141 14.69 14.07 21.42
N ASP A 142 15.64 14.30 20.51
CA ASP A 142 15.67 15.47 19.66
C ASP A 142 14.68 15.36 18.50
N GLY A 143 13.83 16.38 18.34
CA GLY A 143 12.78 16.42 17.31
C GLY A 143 13.33 16.37 15.89
N ASP A 144 14.41 17.11 15.60
CA ASP A 144 15.01 17.14 14.26
C ASP A 144 15.62 15.79 13.90
N THR A 145 16.29 15.15 14.86
CA THR A 145 16.82 13.80 14.69
C THR A 145 15.72 12.78 14.47
N ARG A 146 14.57 12.86 15.19
CA ARG A 146 13.39 11.99 14.94
C ARG A 146 12.81 12.19 13.55
N ASN A 147 12.72 13.42 13.08
CA ASN A 147 12.29 13.73 11.73
C ASN A 147 13.24 13.12 10.68
N ALA A 148 14.56 13.19 10.92
CA ALA A 148 15.55 12.56 10.06
C ALA A 148 15.43 11.02 10.06
N PHE A 149 15.14 10.37 11.20
CA PHE A 149 14.84 8.94 11.26
C PHE A 149 13.60 8.61 10.43
N THR A 150 12.51 9.32 10.63
CA THR A 150 11.26 9.10 9.89
C THR A 150 11.46 9.26 8.38
N ALA A 151 12.11 10.34 7.93
CA ALA A 151 12.36 10.59 6.52
C ALA A 151 13.21 9.50 5.87
N ARG A 152 14.31 9.10 6.51
CA ARG A 152 15.19 8.03 6.00
C ARG A 152 14.49 6.68 6.01
N THR A 153 13.76 6.35 7.07
CA THR A 153 12.99 5.10 7.17
C THR A 153 11.96 5.02 6.06
N THR A 154 11.22 6.09 5.78
CA THR A 154 10.27 6.16 4.67
C THR A 154 10.95 6.00 3.31
N LEU A 155 12.13 6.61 3.12
CA LEU A 155 12.90 6.46 1.88
C LEU A 155 13.30 5.00 1.64
N PHE A 156 13.86 4.32 2.64
CA PHE A 156 14.29 2.92 2.51
C PHE A 156 13.11 1.96 2.40
N ALA A 157 11.98 2.25 3.06
CA ALA A 157 10.70 1.56 2.85
C ALA A 157 10.27 1.66 1.38
N GLY A 158 10.31 2.87 0.81
CA GLY A 158 10.04 3.10 -0.61
C GLY A 158 10.96 2.32 -1.55
N ILE A 159 12.26 2.21 -1.24
CA ILE A 159 13.21 1.39 -2.00
C ILE A 159 12.79 -0.08 -1.99
N GLY A 160 12.48 -0.63 -0.80
CA GLY A 160 12.04 -2.03 -0.66
C GLY A 160 10.75 -2.31 -1.43
N GLY A 161 9.74 -1.44 -1.26
CA GLY A 161 8.44 -1.55 -1.94
C GLY A 161 8.56 -1.44 -3.46
N THR A 162 9.36 -0.50 -3.96
CA THR A 162 9.60 -0.33 -5.40
C THR A 162 10.36 -1.52 -5.99
N ALA A 163 11.41 -2.00 -5.33
CA ALA A 163 12.14 -3.18 -5.76
C ALA A 163 11.20 -4.40 -5.87
N ALA A 164 10.34 -4.63 -4.88
CA ALA A 164 9.35 -5.70 -4.93
C ALA A 164 8.34 -5.51 -6.08
N SER A 165 7.85 -4.28 -6.28
CA SER A 165 6.87 -3.97 -7.34
C SER A 165 7.43 -4.16 -8.75
N ILE A 166 8.75 -4.04 -8.93
CA ILE A 166 9.42 -4.29 -10.20
C ILE A 166 9.77 -5.78 -10.35
N LEU A 167 10.42 -6.36 -9.34
CA LEU A 167 11.01 -7.70 -9.46
C LEU A 167 9.96 -8.81 -9.39
N ILE A 168 8.90 -8.64 -8.60
CA ILE A 168 7.90 -9.71 -8.45
C ILE A 168 7.23 -10.01 -9.78
N PRO A 169 6.53 -9.09 -10.47
CA PRO A 169 5.89 -9.43 -11.73
C PRO A 169 6.91 -9.83 -12.81
N LEU A 170 8.06 -9.17 -12.88
CA LEU A 170 9.12 -9.50 -13.84
C LEU A 170 9.56 -10.96 -13.76
N LEU A 171 9.70 -11.49 -12.55
CA LEU A 171 10.25 -12.81 -12.26
C LEU A 171 9.20 -13.90 -12.01
N THR A 172 7.90 -13.53 -11.99
CA THR A 172 6.83 -14.51 -11.68
C THR A 172 5.88 -14.79 -12.83
N THR A 173 5.90 -14.01 -13.91
CA THR A 173 4.90 -14.11 -14.99
C THR A 173 5.56 -14.13 -16.35
N GLY A 174 5.02 -14.94 -17.27
CA GLY A 174 5.52 -15.05 -18.63
C GLY A 174 6.76 -15.90 -18.77
N ALA A 175 7.58 -15.61 -19.78
CA ALA A 175 8.81 -16.34 -20.11
C ALA A 175 9.91 -16.16 -19.05
N ASN A 176 9.86 -15.12 -18.23
CA ASN A 176 10.84 -14.85 -17.18
C ASN A 176 10.49 -15.50 -15.83
N ALA A 177 9.39 -16.27 -15.75
CA ALA A 177 8.96 -16.92 -14.51
C ALA A 177 10.01 -17.91 -14.01
N ILE A 178 10.59 -17.63 -12.82
CA ILE A 178 11.67 -18.45 -12.25
C ILE A 178 11.17 -19.87 -11.96
N GLY A 179 11.65 -20.84 -12.71
CA GLY A 179 11.27 -22.25 -12.56
C GLY A 179 10.11 -22.67 -13.45
N GLY A 180 9.87 -21.91 -14.53
CA GLY A 180 9.00 -22.28 -15.63
C GLY A 180 7.50 -22.13 -15.37
N SER A 181 7.10 -21.72 -14.15
CA SER A 181 5.69 -21.45 -13.87
C SER A 181 5.49 -20.37 -12.80
N THR A 182 4.40 -19.61 -12.91
CA THR A 182 4.01 -18.56 -11.96
C THR A 182 3.89 -19.10 -10.52
N SER A 183 3.32 -20.29 -10.34
CA SER A 183 3.18 -20.91 -9.01
C SER A 183 4.53 -21.17 -8.35
N VAL A 184 5.49 -21.76 -9.08
CA VAL A 184 6.85 -22.02 -8.61
C VAL A 184 7.62 -20.72 -8.37
N ALA A 185 7.47 -19.77 -9.30
CA ALA A 185 8.15 -18.49 -9.23
C ALA A 185 7.74 -17.67 -7.99
N TYR A 186 6.45 -17.54 -7.71
CA TYR A 186 6.00 -16.88 -6.47
C TYR A 186 6.51 -17.58 -5.21
N GLY A 187 6.54 -18.92 -5.19
CA GLY A 187 7.10 -19.68 -4.08
C GLY A 187 8.59 -19.39 -3.85
N ARG A 188 9.39 -19.30 -4.92
CA ARG A 188 10.82 -18.96 -4.84
C ARG A 188 11.05 -17.51 -4.43
N ILE A 189 10.27 -16.58 -4.96
CA ILE A 189 10.33 -15.16 -4.58
C ILE A 189 9.92 -14.98 -3.11
N ALA A 190 8.85 -15.62 -2.67
CA ALA A 190 8.44 -15.58 -1.26
C ALA A 190 9.51 -16.15 -0.34
N LEU A 191 10.18 -17.24 -0.74
CA LEU A 191 11.32 -17.79 -0.03
C LEU A 191 12.48 -16.79 0.03
N ALA A 192 12.84 -16.17 -1.09
CA ALA A 192 13.91 -15.17 -1.13
C ALA A 192 13.60 -13.98 -0.20
N ILE A 193 12.38 -13.45 -0.26
CA ILE A 193 11.93 -12.36 0.62
C ILE A 193 11.89 -12.81 2.08
N ALA A 194 11.47 -14.06 2.38
CA ALA A 194 11.46 -14.61 3.72
C ALA A 194 12.86 -14.71 4.37
N PHE A 195 13.92 -14.79 3.55
CA PHE A 195 15.30 -14.70 4.01
C PHE A 195 15.84 -13.26 4.01
N LEU A 196 15.53 -12.48 2.99
CA LEU A 196 16.02 -11.11 2.87
C LEU A 196 15.47 -10.21 3.99
N ALA A 197 14.20 -10.37 4.36
CA ALA A 197 13.59 -9.51 5.37
C ALA A 197 14.25 -9.67 6.76
N PRO A 198 14.46 -10.88 7.30
CA PRO A 198 15.28 -11.06 8.50
C PRO A 198 16.75 -10.61 8.33
N ALA A 199 17.36 -10.80 7.15
CA ALA A 199 18.73 -10.37 6.90
C ALA A 199 18.87 -8.84 7.02
N PHE A 200 17.96 -8.06 6.41
CA PHE A 200 17.92 -6.62 6.62
C PHE A 200 17.63 -6.25 8.08
N LEU A 201 16.80 -7.02 8.77
CA LEU A 201 16.53 -6.80 10.18
C LEU A 201 17.76 -6.98 11.06
N CYS A 202 18.72 -7.84 10.71
CA CYS A 202 19.97 -8.02 11.45
C CYS A 202 20.72 -6.70 11.65
N PHE A 203 20.66 -5.76 10.70
CA PHE A 203 21.24 -4.42 10.88
C PHE A 203 20.64 -3.69 12.09
N VAL A 204 19.33 -3.82 12.30
CA VAL A 204 18.63 -3.22 13.44
C VAL A 204 18.96 -3.95 14.73
N LEU A 205 18.93 -5.29 14.72
CA LEU A 205 19.15 -6.11 15.91
C LEU A 205 20.52 -5.90 16.52
N PHE A 206 21.56 -5.95 15.69
CA PHE A 206 22.95 -5.88 16.14
C PHE A 206 23.53 -4.46 16.12
N GLY A 207 22.98 -3.58 15.29
CA GLY A 207 23.54 -2.25 15.07
C GLY A 207 22.86 -1.11 15.83
N VAL A 208 21.57 -1.22 16.07
CA VAL A 208 20.76 -0.15 16.68
C VAL A 208 20.66 -0.36 18.19
N ARG A 209 20.67 0.71 18.96
CA ARG A 209 20.45 0.68 20.42
C ARG A 209 19.30 1.60 20.78
N GLU A 210 18.32 1.06 21.53
CA GLU A 210 17.24 1.83 22.15
C GLU A 210 17.79 2.60 23.36
N ARG A 211 17.28 3.81 23.58
CA ARG A 211 17.55 4.55 24.82
C ARG A 211 16.74 3.96 25.95
N ARG A 212 17.39 3.72 27.09
CA ARG A 212 16.74 3.11 28.26
C ARG A 212 16.00 4.09 29.16
N GLU A 213 16.24 5.39 28.95
CA GLU A 213 15.75 6.43 29.87
C GLU A 213 14.25 6.75 29.75
N ASP A 214 13.63 6.46 28.58
CA ASP A 214 12.23 6.81 28.29
C ASP A 214 11.21 5.74 28.68
N LEU A 215 11.57 4.77 29.53
CA LEU A 215 10.72 3.64 29.90
C LEU A 215 9.88 3.88 31.17
N SER A 216 9.94 5.06 31.78
CA SER A 216 9.46 5.28 33.14
C SER A 216 7.99 5.67 33.27
N GLU A 217 7.33 6.21 32.23
CA GLU A 217 5.92 6.59 32.31
C GLU A 217 5.04 5.77 31.37
N PRO A 218 4.08 4.99 31.91
CA PRO A 218 3.10 4.32 31.07
C PRO A 218 2.13 5.35 30.47
N VAL A 219 2.05 5.38 29.14
CA VAL A 219 1.02 6.16 28.46
C VAL A 219 -0.35 5.57 28.85
N PRO A 220 -1.27 6.35 29.41
CA PRO A 220 -2.59 5.85 29.81
C PRO A 220 -3.34 5.31 28.60
N PRO A 221 -4.03 4.15 28.72
CA PRO A 221 -4.77 3.58 27.60
C PRO A 221 -5.88 4.53 27.17
N VAL A 222 -5.93 4.84 25.89
CA VAL A 222 -6.98 5.70 25.33
C VAL A 222 -8.26 4.86 25.21
N SER A 223 -9.34 5.33 25.89
CA SER A 223 -10.63 4.62 25.83
C SER A 223 -11.33 4.83 24.48
N PHE A 224 -12.11 3.84 24.02
CA PHE A 224 -12.95 3.98 22.83
C PHE A 224 -13.87 5.20 22.90
N LYS A 225 -14.40 5.54 24.09
CA LYS A 225 -15.21 6.74 24.29
C LYS A 225 -14.43 8.01 23.98
N LYS A 226 -13.15 8.09 24.37
CA LYS A 226 -12.29 9.25 24.07
C LYS A 226 -12.00 9.33 22.56
N ILE A 227 -11.70 8.19 21.92
CA ILE A 227 -11.48 8.14 20.45
C ILE A 227 -12.73 8.65 19.73
N TRP A 228 -13.89 8.11 20.08
CA TRP A 228 -15.15 8.52 19.47
C TRP A 228 -15.48 10.00 19.72
N SER A 229 -15.29 10.49 20.94
CA SER A 229 -15.55 11.92 21.25
C SER A 229 -14.60 12.85 20.53
N THR A 230 -13.32 12.50 20.36
CA THR A 230 -12.36 13.30 19.60
C THR A 230 -12.73 13.35 18.11
N ILE A 231 -13.10 12.22 17.52
CA ILE A 231 -13.47 12.17 16.09
C ILE A 231 -14.80 12.90 15.87
N SER A 232 -15.84 12.60 16.67
CA SER A 232 -17.17 13.18 16.49
C SER A 232 -17.26 14.67 16.84
N GLY A 233 -16.36 15.13 17.73
CA GLY A 233 -16.27 16.55 18.11
C GLY A 233 -15.53 17.44 17.10
N ASN A 234 -14.86 16.85 16.11
CA ASN A 234 -14.05 17.59 15.14
C ASN A 234 -14.63 17.41 13.73
N ASP A 235 -15.46 18.34 13.29
CA ASP A 235 -16.15 18.29 12.00
C ASP A 235 -15.18 18.27 10.80
N GLN A 236 -14.06 18.98 10.91
CA GLN A 236 -13.05 18.99 9.84
C GLN A 236 -12.29 17.66 9.74
N LEU A 237 -12.06 16.98 10.87
CA LEU A 237 -11.50 15.64 10.91
C LEU A 237 -12.43 14.62 10.23
N ILE A 238 -13.73 14.68 10.50
CA ILE A 238 -14.71 13.80 9.87
C ILE A 238 -14.69 14.01 8.33
N TRP A 239 -14.77 15.25 7.88
CA TRP A 239 -14.80 15.53 6.45
C TRP A 239 -13.51 15.09 5.75
N ILE A 240 -12.35 15.44 6.30
CA ILE A 240 -11.09 15.03 5.68
C ILE A 240 -10.89 13.51 5.71
N ALA A 241 -11.39 12.81 6.74
CA ALA A 241 -11.34 11.35 6.80
C ALA A 241 -12.18 10.70 5.68
N VAL A 242 -13.39 11.19 5.44
CA VAL A 242 -14.25 10.70 4.35
C VAL A 242 -13.63 10.99 2.98
N ILE A 243 -13.11 12.20 2.78
CA ILE A 243 -12.43 12.60 1.53
C ILE A 243 -11.20 11.73 1.28
N PHE A 244 -10.39 11.51 2.32
CA PHE A 244 -9.20 10.65 2.26
C PHE A 244 -9.58 9.21 1.91
N LEU A 245 -10.60 8.65 2.55
CA LEU A 245 -11.07 7.29 2.29
C LEU A 245 -11.52 7.11 0.83
N ILE A 246 -12.33 8.02 0.31
CA ILE A 246 -12.82 7.97 -1.08
C ILE A 246 -11.66 8.06 -2.06
N HIS A 247 -10.69 8.95 -1.80
CA HIS A 247 -9.50 9.09 -2.62
C HIS A 247 -8.65 7.82 -2.61
N GLU A 248 -8.38 7.25 -1.44
CA GLU A 248 -7.54 6.06 -1.29
C GLU A 248 -8.15 4.81 -1.95
N ILE A 249 -9.47 4.66 -1.92
CA ILE A 249 -10.14 3.60 -2.69
C ILE A 249 -9.80 3.73 -4.17
N GLY A 250 -9.95 4.94 -4.75
CA GLY A 250 -9.61 5.19 -6.16
C GLY A 250 -8.15 4.93 -6.47
N ASN A 251 -7.24 5.42 -5.64
CA ASN A 251 -5.79 5.29 -5.80
C ASN A 251 -5.34 3.82 -5.78
N GLY A 252 -5.99 2.95 -5.01
CA GLY A 252 -5.64 1.54 -4.89
C GLY A 252 -6.09 0.64 -6.06
N VAL A 253 -7.05 1.07 -6.88
CA VAL A 253 -7.71 0.19 -7.88
C VAL A 253 -6.74 -0.41 -8.89
N VAL A 254 -5.82 0.38 -9.46
CA VAL A 254 -4.88 -0.10 -10.48
C VAL A 254 -3.96 -1.17 -9.93
N MET A 255 -3.44 -0.96 -8.70
CA MET A 255 -2.50 -1.88 -8.06
C MET A 255 -3.16 -3.11 -7.43
N SER A 256 -4.50 -3.16 -7.35
CA SER A 256 -5.25 -4.27 -6.77
C SER A 256 -5.26 -5.57 -7.60
N GLY A 257 -4.47 -5.63 -8.66
CA GLY A 257 -4.46 -6.74 -9.63
C GLY A 257 -5.21 -6.44 -10.92
N ILE A 258 -6.13 -5.46 -10.94
CA ILE A 258 -6.89 -5.09 -12.14
C ILE A 258 -5.93 -4.60 -13.24
N GLY A 259 -4.97 -3.75 -12.91
CA GLY A 259 -3.98 -3.24 -13.87
C GLY A 259 -3.10 -4.34 -14.46
N SER A 260 -2.60 -5.28 -13.64
CA SER A 260 -1.82 -6.42 -14.15
C SER A 260 -2.65 -7.30 -15.06
N THR A 261 -3.87 -7.62 -14.67
CA THR A 261 -4.78 -8.46 -15.47
C THR A 261 -5.14 -7.79 -16.79
N TYR A 262 -5.41 -6.47 -16.78
CA TYR A 262 -5.65 -5.72 -18.02
C TYR A 262 -4.44 -5.80 -18.95
N ILE A 263 -3.23 -5.56 -18.44
CA ILE A 263 -2.01 -5.63 -19.25
C ILE A 263 -1.78 -7.03 -19.81
N TYR A 264 -1.99 -8.07 -19.00
CA TYR A 264 -1.83 -9.45 -19.48
C TYR A 264 -2.86 -9.84 -20.54
N PHE A 265 -4.06 -9.32 -20.46
CA PHE A 265 -5.13 -9.61 -21.42
C PHE A 265 -5.00 -8.83 -22.72
N GLU A 266 -4.50 -7.59 -22.65
CA GLU A 266 -4.44 -6.69 -23.81
C GLU A 266 -3.09 -6.75 -24.54
N PHE A 267 -1.99 -6.95 -23.80
CA PHE A 267 -0.63 -6.86 -24.35
C PHE A 267 0.17 -8.16 -24.27
N GLY A 268 -0.38 -9.20 -23.64
CA GLY A 268 0.25 -10.50 -23.49
C GLY A 268 0.66 -10.83 -22.05
N TYR A 269 0.78 -12.13 -21.78
CA TYR A 269 1.08 -12.68 -20.43
C TYR A 269 2.58 -12.52 -20.11
N GLU A 270 2.99 -11.25 -19.95
CA GLU A 270 4.38 -10.86 -19.74
C GLU A 270 4.53 -9.93 -18.52
N GLY A 271 5.15 -10.45 -17.45
CA GLY A 271 5.37 -9.70 -16.21
C GLY A 271 6.26 -8.48 -16.40
N GLY A 272 7.17 -8.50 -17.38
CA GLY A 272 8.03 -7.37 -17.73
C GLY A 272 7.26 -6.14 -18.19
N LEU A 273 6.15 -6.32 -18.93
CA LEU A 273 5.30 -5.20 -19.36
C LEU A 273 4.62 -4.54 -18.17
N TYR A 274 4.08 -5.32 -17.24
CA TYR A 274 3.48 -4.76 -16.02
C TYR A 274 4.52 -4.08 -15.12
N SER A 275 5.74 -4.65 -15.00
CA SER A 275 6.84 -4.01 -14.29
C SER A 275 7.23 -2.67 -14.92
N LEU A 276 7.32 -2.59 -16.25
CA LEU A 276 7.62 -1.34 -16.95
C LEU A 276 6.53 -0.29 -16.74
N PHE A 277 5.26 -0.68 -16.89
CA PHE A 277 4.10 0.17 -16.66
C PHE A 277 4.11 0.77 -15.24
N THR A 278 4.29 -0.04 -14.22
CA THR A 278 4.32 0.42 -12.83
C THR A 278 5.56 1.24 -12.50
N THR A 279 6.73 0.86 -13.03
CA THR A 279 7.98 1.59 -12.81
C THR A 279 7.91 2.99 -13.39
N VAL A 280 7.47 3.13 -14.64
CA VAL A 280 7.29 4.45 -15.27
C VAL A 280 6.24 5.26 -14.53
N GLY A 281 5.10 4.67 -14.18
CA GLY A 281 4.05 5.33 -13.42
C GLY A 281 4.50 5.85 -12.06
N MET A 282 5.32 5.06 -11.34
CA MET A 282 5.81 5.41 -10.01
C MET A 282 7.03 6.34 -10.01
N SER A 283 7.84 6.34 -11.06
CA SER A 283 9.05 7.18 -11.13
C SER A 283 8.74 8.67 -10.98
N VAL A 284 7.61 9.10 -11.51
CA VAL A 284 7.17 10.51 -11.46
C VAL A 284 6.68 10.90 -10.08
N THR A 285 6.14 9.95 -9.30
CA THR A 285 5.78 10.21 -7.89
C THR A 285 7.00 10.44 -7.03
N ALA A 286 8.11 9.73 -7.27
CA ALA A 286 9.37 9.98 -6.58
C ALA A 286 9.90 11.40 -6.87
N LEU A 287 9.84 11.83 -8.14
CA LEU A 287 10.19 13.21 -8.52
C LEU A 287 9.27 14.23 -7.83
N LEU A 288 7.97 13.98 -7.81
CA LEU A 288 7.02 14.85 -7.12
C LEU A 288 7.35 15.01 -5.64
N MET A 289 7.68 13.92 -4.93
CA MET A 289 8.07 14.00 -3.52
C MET A 289 9.27 14.93 -3.27
N VAL A 290 10.26 14.90 -4.15
CA VAL A 290 11.45 15.77 -4.04
C VAL A 290 11.08 17.24 -4.24
N PHE A 291 10.22 17.54 -5.22
CA PHE A 291 9.88 18.92 -5.57
C PHE A 291 8.64 19.46 -4.84
N TYR A 292 7.84 18.62 -4.22
CA TYR A 292 6.61 19.01 -3.54
C TYR A 292 6.80 20.14 -2.51
N PRO A 293 7.82 20.13 -1.62
CA PRO A 293 8.02 21.22 -0.67
C PRO A 293 8.27 22.59 -1.33
N ALA A 294 8.90 22.60 -2.51
CA ALA A 294 9.14 23.84 -3.26
C ALA A 294 7.88 24.34 -3.97
N ILE A 295 7.05 23.42 -4.45
CA ILE A 295 5.80 23.72 -5.15
C ILE A 295 4.73 24.18 -4.15
N SER A 296 4.57 23.48 -3.04
CA SER A 296 3.56 23.77 -2.01
C SER A 296 3.77 25.12 -1.29
N ARG A 297 5.01 25.64 -1.26
CA ARG A 297 5.29 26.98 -0.73
C ARG A 297 4.83 28.10 -1.65
N LYS A 298 4.67 27.82 -2.96
CA LYS A 298 4.34 28.84 -3.97
C LYS A 298 2.87 28.89 -4.34
N LEU A 299 2.16 27.78 -4.12
CA LEU A 299 0.77 27.63 -4.55
C LEU A 299 -0.12 27.22 -3.35
N PRO A 300 -1.23 27.95 -3.11
CA PRO A 300 -2.22 27.52 -2.12
C PRO A 300 -2.72 26.11 -2.41
N ARG A 301 -2.98 25.31 -1.37
CA ARG A 301 -3.40 23.89 -1.47
C ARG A 301 -4.57 23.66 -2.42
N LYS A 302 -5.62 24.49 -2.34
CA LYS A 302 -6.79 24.39 -3.24
C LYS A 302 -6.42 24.59 -4.71
N LYS A 303 -5.52 25.55 -5.03
CA LYS A 303 -5.04 25.77 -6.39
C LYS A 303 -4.15 24.64 -6.87
N LEU A 304 -3.22 24.19 -6.03
CA LEU A 304 -2.33 23.07 -6.33
C LEU A 304 -3.14 21.79 -6.60
N MET A 305 -4.14 21.50 -5.76
CA MET A 305 -5.05 20.36 -5.93
C MET A 305 -5.79 20.44 -7.27
N GLY A 306 -6.29 21.60 -7.65
CA GLY A 306 -6.92 21.81 -8.97
C GLY A 306 -5.98 21.56 -10.15
N VAL A 307 -4.69 21.91 -10.04
CA VAL A 307 -3.68 21.59 -11.07
C VAL A 307 -3.45 20.07 -11.14
N LEU A 308 -3.31 19.41 -9.98
CA LEU A 308 -3.09 17.96 -9.90
C LEU A 308 -4.26 17.16 -10.47
N VAL A 309 -5.50 17.60 -10.19
CA VAL A 309 -6.71 17.01 -10.78
C VAL A 309 -6.71 17.15 -12.30
N LYS A 310 -6.33 18.32 -12.84
CA LYS A 310 -6.25 18.53 -14.31
C LYS A 310 -5.19 17.63 -14.95
N VAL A 311 -4.03 17.46 -14.32
CA VAL A 311 -2.98 16.54 -14.80
C VAL A 311 -3.47 15.10 -14.78
N ALA A 312 -4.12 14.67 -13.69
CA ALA A 312 -4.71 13.33 -13.62
C ALA A 312 -5.81 13.14 -14.66
N THR A 313 -6.67 14.17 -14.89
CA THR A 313 -7.71 14.14 -15.92
C THR A 313 -7.11 13.87 -17.30
N LEU A 314 -6.03 14.56 -17.66
CA LEU A 314 -5.32 14.32 -18.91
C LEU A 314 -4.81 12.87 -18.98
N GLY A 315 -4.23 12.37 -17.90
CA GLY A 315 -3.78 10.97 -17.80
C GLY A 315 -4.92 9.98 -18.04
N TYR A 316 -6.04 10.15 -17.34
CA TYR A 316 -7.21 9.27 -17.53
C TYR A 316 -7.84 9.39 -18.91
N ILE A 317 -7.88 10.58 -19.52
CA ILE A 317 -8.33 10.76 -20.91
C ILE A 317 -7.45 9.97 -21.86
N LEU A 318 -6.11 10.02 -21.70
CA LEU A 318 -5.18 9.24 -22.51
C LEU A 318 -5.44 7.74 -22.34
N MET A 319 -5.62 7.26 -21.11
CA MET A 319 -5.92 5.84 -20.86
C MET A 319 -7.25 5.41 -21.48
N ILE A 320 -8.31 6.23 -21.36
CA ILE A 320 -9.64 5.93 -21.91
C ILE A 320 -9.63 6.02 -23.44
N SER A 321 -8.80 6.87 -24.06
CA SER A 321 -8.69 6.98 -25.51
C SER A 321 -8.33 5.66 -26.20
N MET A 322 -7.77 4.71 -25.46
CA MET A 322 -7.50 3.36 -25.92
C MET A 322 -8.76 2.58 -26.32
N LEU A 323 -9.93 2.96 -25.85
CA LEU A 323 -11.21 2.40 -26.29
C LEU A 323 -11.46 2.64 -27.79
N ALA A 324 -10.98 3.75 -28.32
CA ALA A 324 -11.10 4.10 -29.74
C ALA A 324 -10.01 3.43 -30.63
N MET A 325 -8.95 2.90 -30.03
CA MET A 325 -7.87 2.22 -30.72
C MET A 325 -8.24 0.74 -30.90
N ARG A 326 -8.36 0.29 -32.15
CA ARG A 326 -8.50 -1.13 -32.43
C ARG A 326 -7.31 -1.88 -31.85
N ALA A 327 -7.53 -3.10 -31.34
CA ALA A 327 -6.44 -4.01 -31.02
C ALA A 327 -5.59 -4.17 -32.29
N GLY A 328 -4.42 -3.57 -32.30
CA GLY A 328 -3.44 -3.76 -33.36
C GLY A 328 -2.87 -5.16 -33.29
N GLU A 329 -2.31 -5.64 -34.37
CA GLU A 329 -1.47 -6.82 -34.33
C GLU A 329 -0.39 -6.58 -33.27
N HIS A 330 -0.26 -7.49 -32.31
CA HIS A 330 0.72 -7.39 -31.23
C HIS A 330 2.13 -7.31 -31.81
N PHE A 331 2.86 -6.25 -31.55
CA PHE A 331 4.28 -6.22 -31.82
C PHE A 331 4.98 -7.31 -30.98
N ALA A 332 6.05 -7.87 -31.51
CA ALA A 332 6.77 -9.01 -30.94
C ALA A 332 7.22 -8.86 -29.48
N LEU A 333 7.12 -7.67 -28.89
CA LEU A 333 7.45 -7.36 -27.51
C LEU A 333 6.29 -6.74 -26.71
N GLY A 334 5.05 -6.69 -27.26
CA GLY A 334 3.89 -6.10 -26.58
C GLY A 334 4.00 -4.58 -26.34
N MET A 335 5.08 -3.94 -26.78
CA MET A 335 5.30 -2.49 -26.66
C MET A 335 4.90 -1.79 -27.95
N ASP A 336 3.61 -1.61 -28.13
CA ASP A 336 3.05 -0.82 -29.23
C ASP A 336 2.70 0.62 -28.77
N LEU A 337 2.22 1.44 -29.71
CA LEU A 337 1.77 2.79 -29.40
C LEU A 337 0.67 2.80 -28.33
N LYS A 338 -0.18 1.77 -28.30
CA LYS A 338 -1.25 1.61 -27.32
C LYS A 338 -0.70 1.44 -25.91
N PHE A 339 0.32 0.59 -25.74
CA PHE A 339 1.01 0.41 -24.46
C PHE A 339 1.71 1.69 -23.98
N LEU A 340 2.33 2.44 -24.91
CA LEU A 340 2.96 3.72 -24.58
C LEU A 340 1.93 4.74 -24.09
N ILE A 341 0.81 4.89 -24.80
CA ILE A 341 -0.28 5.81 -24.39
C ILE A 341 -0.84 5.41 -23.02
N LEU A 342 -1.08 4.12 -22.78
CA LEU A 342 -1.51 3.62 -21.48
C LEU A 342 -0.52 4.00 -20.37
N THR A 343 0.77 3.75 -20.60
CA THR A 343 1.82 3.96 -19.62
C THR A 343 2.02 5.45 -19.30
N VAL A 344 2.04 6.30 -20.33
CA VAL A 344 2.11 7.76 -20.16
C VAL A 344 0.84 8.28 -19.48
N GLY A 345 -0.33 7.78 -19.87
CA GLY A 345 -1.59 8.11 -19.22
C GLY A 345 -1.59 7.75 -17.74
N TYR A 346 -1.15 6.55 -17.39
CA TYR A 346 -1.01 6.11 -16.00
C TYR A 346 0.01 6.96 -15.22
N MET A 347 1.13 7.30 -15.83
CA MET A 347 2.15 8.18 -15.25
C MET A 347 1.54 9.55 -14.82
N LEU A 348 0.78 10.18 -15.71
CA LEU A 348 0.13 11.46 -15.41
C LEU A 348 -0.99 11.31 -14.37
N ALA A 349 -1.81 10.26 -14.48
CA ALA A 349 -2.86 9.96 -13.52
C ALA A 349 -2.26 9.73 -12.12
N ASN A 350 -1.22 8.92 -12.00
CA ASN A 350 -0.56 8.61 -10.75
C ASN A 350 0.15 9.82 -10.14
N PHE A 351 0.77 10.69 -10.97
CA PHE A 351 1.32 11.97 -10.52
C PHE A 351 0.26 12.83 -9.84
N GLY A 352 -0.89 13.00 -10.48
CA GLY A 352 -1.99 13.79 -9.93
C GLY A 352 -2.60 13.17 -8.68
N GLN A 353 -2.85 11.86 -8.67
CA GLN A 353 -3.37 11.10 -7.54
C GLN A 353 -2.44 11.21 -6.32
N TYR A 354 -1.15 10.98 -6.53
CA TYR A 354 -0.19 11.02 -5.44
C TYR A 354 0.03 12.42 -4.87
N GLY A 355 0.06 13.44 -5.74
CA GLY A 355 0.12 14.84 -5.29
C GLY A 355 -1.11 15.24 -4.47
N PHE A 356 -2.28 14.76 -4.88
CA PHE A 356 -3.52 14.95 -4.15
C PHE A 356 -3.47 14.28 -2.77
N TYR A 357 -2.98 13.04 -2.71
CA TYR A 357 -2.75 12.31 -1.46
C TYR A 357 -1.87 13.08 -0.46
N LEU A 358 -0.78 13.73 -0.95
CA LEU A 358 0.09 14.53 -0.09
C LEU A 358 -0.65 15.72 0.55
N ILE A 359 -1.53 16.37 -0.21
CA ILE A 359 -2.36 17.46 0.31
C ILE A 359 -3.34 16.95 1.37
N LEU A 360 -3.98 15.81 1.12
CA LEU A 360 -4.90 15.21 2.08
C LEU A 360 -4.18 14.81 3.37
N MET A 361 -2.96 14.26 3.27
CA MET A 361 -2.15 13.95 4.44
C MET A 361 -1.90 15.17 5.33
N ILE A 362 -1.48 16.28 4.74
CA ILE A 362 -1.25 17.53 5.47
C ILE A 362 -2.56 18.01 6.08
N SER A 363 -3.65 17.91 5.34
CA SER A 363 -4.97 18.36 5.80
C SER A 363 -5.48 17.54 7.01
N VAL A 364 -5.18 16.24 7.08
CA VAL A 364 -5.46 15.43 8.28
C VAL A 364 -4.66 15.92 9.48
N ILE A 365 -3.35 16.21 9.30
CA ILE A 365 -2.50 16.71 10.37
C ILE A 365 -3.00 18.07 10.89
N ASN A 366 -3.41 18.98 10.02
CA ASN A 366 -3.91 20.30 10.41
C ASN A 366 -5.16 20.24 11.30
N THR A 367 -5.89 19.13 11.32
CA THR A 367 -7.04 18.98 12.23
C THR A 367 -6.63 18.75 13.69
N VAL A 368 -5.32 18.55 13.97
CA VAL A 368 -4.78 18.48 15.34
C VAL A 368 -4.86 19.84 16.01
N GLU A 369 -4.37 20.88 15.34
CA GLU A 369 -4.43 22.25 15.84
C GLU A 369 -5.88 22.75 15.91
N TYR A 370 -6.73 22.35 14.97
CA TYR A 370 -8.14 22.65 14.99
C TYR A 370 -8.85 21.98 16.18
N ASN A 371 -8.48 20.75 16.53
CA ASN A 371 -8.99 20.07 17.72
C ASN A 371 -8.58 20.79 19.03
N GLU A 372 -7.31 21.23 19.10
CA GLU A 372 -6.82 22.02 20.23
C GLU A 372 -7.56 23.37 20.36
N TYR A 373 -7.84 24.00 19.22
CA TYR A 373 -8.61 25.24 19.15
C TYR A 373 -10.03 25.09 19.70
N LEU A 374 -10.73 24.01 19.31
CA LEU A 374 -12.11 23.74 19.71
C LEU A 374 -12.23 23.25 21.15
N HIS A 375 -11.36 22.32 21.56
CA HIS A 375 -11.53 21.54 22.80
C HIS A 375 -10.43 21.76 23.83
N GLY A 376 -9.38 22.50 23.49
CA GLY A 376 -8.22 22.73 24.36
C GLY A 376 -7.31 21.52 24.53
N THR A 377 -7.56 20.41 23.80
CA THR A 377 -6.74 19.17 23.82
C THR A 377 -6.24 18.87 22.42
N ARG A 378 -4.94 18.54 22.27
CA ARG A 378 -4.37 18.22 20.95
C ARG A 378 -4.85 16.89 20.40
N ASP A 379 -4.98 15.87 21.26
CA ASP A 379 -5.37 14.50 20.91
C ASP A 379 -4.63 13.95 19.64
N GLU A 380 -3.39 14.37 19.43
CA GLU A 380 -2.58 14.13 18.22
C GLU A 380 -2.46 12.65 17.87
N GLY A 381 -2.24 11.79 18.88
CA GLY A 381 -2.12 10.34 18.69
C GLY A 381 -3.40 9.71 18.14
N ILE A 382 -4.59 10.20 18.56
CA ILE A 382 -5.87 9.70 18.03
C ILE A 382 -6.05 10.14 16.59
N ILE A 383 -5.84 11.43 16.32
CA ILE A 383 -6.06 12.03 14.99
C ILE A 383 -5.12 11.42 13.95
N THR A 384 -3.83 11.30 14.27
CA THR A 384 -2.84 10.74 13.34
C THR A 384 -3.02 9.24 13.09
N SER A 385 -3.56 8.50 14.08
CA SER A 385 -3.86 7.07 13.92
C SER A 385 -5.03 6.79 12.95
N LEU A 386 -5.86 7.79 12.68
CA LEU A 386 -6.98 7.66 11.75
C LEU A 386 -6.52 7.38 10.31
N ARG A 387 -5.38 7.96 9.89
CA ARG A 387 -4.83 7.76 8.55
C ARG A 387 -4.53 6.28 8.23
N PRO A 388 -3.69 5.56 8.99
CA PRO A 388 -3.43 4.15 8.71
C PRO A 388 -4.70 3.29 8.80
N PHE A 389 -5.63 3.61 9.66
CA PHE A 389 -6.94 2.96 9.72
C PHE A 389 -7.71 3.13 8.41
N LEU A 390 -7.83 4.37 7.90
CA LEU A 390 -8.51 4.67 6.64
C LEU A 390 -7.84 4.02 5.43
N THR A 391 -6.50 3.97 5.38
CA THR A 391 -5.74 3.27 4.33
C THR A 391 -6.05 1.77 4.34
N LYS A 392 -6.11 1.13 5.51
CA LYS A 392 -6.49 -0.29 5.62
C LYS A 392 -7.94 -0.52 5.17
N LEU A 393 -8.86 0.35 5.56
CA LEU A 393 -10.27 0.29 5.15
C LEU A 393 -10.42 0.47 3.63
N ALA A 394 -9.72 1.45 3.04
CA ALA A 394 -9.68 1.65 1.60
C ALA A 394 -9.16 0.41 0.87
N SER A 395 -8.06 -0.19 1.36
CA SER A 395 -7.51 -1.44 0.81
C SER A 395 -8.53 -2.59 0.83
N ALA A 396 -9.31 -2.72 1.92
CA ALA A 396 -10.37 -3.73 1.99
C ALA A 396 -11.44 -3.52 0.91
N LEU A 397 -11.90 -2.29 0.75
CA LEU A 397 -12.91 -1.93 -0.26
C LEU A 397 -12.37 -2.10 -1.68
N THR A 398 -11.10 -1.78 -1.91
CA THR A 398 -10.43 -1.99 -3.20
C THR A 398 -10.38 -3.48 -3.58
N VAL A 399 -10.13 -4.38 -2.63
CA VAL A 399 -10.17 -5.83 -2.88
C VAL A 399 -11.58 -6.29 -3.26
N VAL A 400 -12.63 -5.75 -2.63
CA VAL A 400 -14.03 -6.02 -3.01
C VAL A 400 -14.29 -5.58 -4.45
N ILE A 401 -13.86 -4.37 -4.81
CA ILE A 401 -14.00 -3.82 -6.17
C ILE A 401 -13.28 -4.71 -7.18
N ALA A 402 -12.04 -5.11 -6.90
CA ALA A 402 -11.27 -5.98 -7.79
C ALA A 402 -11.96 -7.33 -7.98
N SER A 403 -12.38 -7.99 -6.89
CA SER A 403 -13.05 -9.30 -6.96
C SER A 403 -14.40 -9.21 -7.68
N ALA A 404 -15.20 -8.17 -7.42
CA ALA A 404 -16.44 -7.93 -8.13
C ALA A 404 -16.19 -7.70 -9.63
N THR A 405 -15.17 -6.94 -9.99
CA THR A 405 -14.77 -6.70 -11.39
C THR A 405 -14.44 -8.02 -12.09
N TYR A 406 -13.65 -8.88 -11.47
CA TYR A 406 -13.27 -10.17 -12.05
C TYR A 406 -14.49 -11.08 -12.28
N MET A 407 -15.44 -11.11 -11.34
CA MET A 407 -16.66 -11.89 -11.48
C MET A 407 -17.60 -11.33 -12.56
N LEU A 408 -17.84 -10.02 -12.54
CA LEU A 408 -18.79 -9.36 -13.45
C LEU A 408 -18.28 -9.31 -14.90
N ALA A 409 -16.97 -9.08 -15.10
CA ALA A 409 -16.36 -9.09 -16.42
C ALA A 409 -16.09 -10.51 -16.95
N GLY A 410 -16.39 -11.57 -16.18
CA GLY A 410 -16.14 -12.95 -16.58
C GLY A 410 -14.65 -13.31 -16.73
N VAL A 411 -13.77 -12.54 -16.10
CA VAL A 411 -12.31 -12.71 -16.14
C VAL A 411 -11.88 -14.00 -15.47
N THR A 412 -12.61 -14.45 -14.45
CA THR A 412 -12.30 -15.67 -13.69
C THR A 412 -12.23 -16.92 -14.56
N LYS A 413 -12.97 -16.97 -15.68
CA LYS A 413 -12.87 -18.07 -16.65
C LYS A 413 -11.45 -18.19 -17.22
N TYR A 414 -10.84 -17.07 -17.60
CA TYR A 414 -9.51 -17.03 -18.20
C TYR A 414 -8.42 -17.26 -17.15
N THR A 415 -8.51 -16.61 -16.00
CA THR A 415 -7.52 -16.80 -14.92
C THR A 415 -7.52 -18.25 -14.42
N ASN A 416 -8.67 -18.93 -14.37
CA ASN A 416 -8.75 -20.35 -14.03
C ASN A 416 -8.06 -21.25 -15.06
N GLN A 417 -8.21 -20.97 -16.36
CA GLN A 417 -7.52 -21.72 -17.42
C GLN A 417 -6.00 -21.44 -17.40
N ILE A 418 -5.59 -20.19 -17.22
CA ILE A 418 -4.18 -19.85 -17.04
C ILE A 418 -3.61 -20.61 -15.82
N SER A 419 -4.33 -20.60 -14.70
CA SER A 419 -3.95 -21.35 -13.50
C SER A 419 -3.79 -22.86 -13.77
N ALA A 420 -4.64 -23.45 -14.61
CA ALA A 420 -4.52 -24.86 -15.00
C ALA A 420 -3.25 -25.13 -15.81
N PHE A 421 -2.92 -24.28 -16.80
CA PHE A 421 -1.68 -24.37 -17.56
C PHE A 421 -0.43 -24.16 -16.69
N GLU A 422 -0.48 -23.18 -15.78
CA GLU A 422 0.62 -22.92 -14.84
C GLU A 422 0.87 -24.12 -13.90
N ASN A 423 -0.19 -24.76 -13.42
CA ASN A 423 -0.06 -25.95 -12.57
C ASN A 423 0.39 -27.18 -13.36
N ALA A 424 -0.04 -27.35 -14.61
CA ALA A 424 0.44 -28.41 -15.49
C ALA A 424 1.94 -28.26 -15.80
N ALA A 425 2.43 -27.05 -16.05
CA ALA A 425 3.83 -26.77 -16.20
C ALA A 425 4.62 -27.00 -14.89
N ALA A 426 4.08 -26.56 -13.76
CA ALA A 426 4.70 -26.76 -12.44
C ALA A 426 4.85 -28.25 -12.08
N SER A 427 3.95 -29.10 -12.57
CA SER A 427 4.00 -30.56 -12.37
C SER A 427 4.80 -31.31 -13.47
N GLY A 428 5.32 -30.61 -14.47
CA GLY A 428 6.07 -31.20 -15.59
C GLY A 428 5.22 -31.93 -16.61
N GLN A 429 3.89 -31.72 -16.62
CA GLN A 429 2.97 -32.33 -17.56
C GLN A 429 3.04 -31.68 -18.96
N ILE A 430 3.35 -30.42 -19.03
CA ILE A 430 3.60 -29.66 -20.25
C ILE A 430 4.91 -28.89 -20.16
N SER A 431 5.52 -28.58 -21.31
CA SER A 431 6.72 -27.75 -21.36
C SER A 431 6.38 -26.28 -21.09
N GLU A 432 7.38 -25.48 -20.75
CA GLU A 432 7.20 -24.04 -20.59
C GLU A 432 6.76 -23.36 -21.90
N SER A 433 7.32 -23.77 -23.04
CA SER A 433 6.93 -23.28 -24.36
C SER A 433 5.47 -23.60 -24.69
N ASP A 434 5.04 -24.85 -24.43
CA ASP A 434 3.65 -25.26 -24.70
C ASP A 434 2.68 -24.50 -23.81
N LYS A 435 3.05 -24.28 -22.53
CA LYS A 435 2.28 -23.44 -21.60
C LYS A 435 2.08 -22.03 -22.13
N LEU A 436 3.16 -21.37 -22.55
CA LEU A 436 3.09 -19.99 -23.05
C LEU A 436 2.28 -19.91 -24.36
N THR A 437 2.43 -20.88 -25.26
CA THR A 437 1.61 -20.98 -26.47
C THR A 437 0.13 -21.13 -26.13
N ALA A 438 -0.21 -22.04 -25.23
CA ALA A 438 -1.59 -22.27 -24.81
C ALA A 438 -2.21 -21.04 -24.13
N ILE A 439 -1.45 -20.32 -23.29
CA ILE A 439 -1.91 -19.07 -22.67
C ILE A 439 -2.10 -17.99 -23.74
N HIS A 440 -1.21 -17.88 -24.70
CA HIS A 440 -1.33 -16.91 -25.80
C HIS A 440 -2.60 -17.16 -26.64
N GLU A 441 -2.85 -18.41 -27.03
CA GLU A 441 -4.06 -18.79 -27.75
C GLU A 441 -5.34 -18.52 -26.91
N LEU A 442 -5.29 -18.83 -25.61
CA LEU A 442 -6.39 -18.53 -24.68
C LEU A 442 -6.71 -17.03 -24.61
N LEU A 443 -5.66 -16.20 -24.51
CA LEU A 443 -5.81 -14.73 -24.41
C LEU A 443 -6.30 -14.13 -25.73
N GLY A 444 -5.98 -14.73 -26.88
CA GLY A 444 -6.58 -14.38 -28.16
C GLY A 444 -8.11 -14.53 -28.21
N GLY A 445 -8.67 -15.36 -27.33
CA GLY A 445 -10.12 -15.54 -27.15
C GLY A 445 -10.78 -14.54 -26.19
N VAL A 446 -10.03 -13.65 -25.56
CA VAL A 446 -10.60 -12.61 -24.66
C VAL A 446 -11.41 -11.63 -25.50
N SER A 447 -12.68 -11.44 -25.12
CA SER A 447 -13.54 -10.50 -25.85
C SER A 447 -13.15 -9.06 -25.56
N HIS A 448 -13.34 -8.20 -26.55
CA HIS A 448 -13.12 -6.76 -26.40
C HIS A 448 -13.91 -6.17 -25.21
N SER A 449 -15.12 -6.62 -24.96
CA SER A 449 -15.95 -6.17 -23.82
C SER A 449 -15.31 -6.49 -22.45
N GLN A 450 -14.55 -7.57 -22.32
CA GLN A 450 -13.87 -7.94 -21.08
C GLN A 450 -12.67 -7.03 -20.81
N SER A 451 -11.82 -6.80 -21.83
CA SER A 451 -10.74 -5.81 -21.74
C SER A 451 -11.27 -4.41 -21.45
N VAL A 452 -12.33 -3.98 -22.13
CA VAL A 452 -12.99 -2.70 -21.89
C VAL A 452 -13.51 -2.60 -20.46
N GLY A 453 -14.12 -3.65 -19.92
CA GLY A 453 -14.58 -3.68 -18.53
C GLY A 453 -13.45 -3.43 -17.52
N LEU A 454 -12.32 -4.09 -17.69
CA LEU A 454 -11.14 -3.87 -16.85
C LEU A 454 -10.60 -2.44 -16.99
N LEU A 455 -10.48 -1.94 -18.24
CA LEU A 455 -10.01 -0.58 -18.52
C LEU A 455 -10.92 0.48 -17.88
N LEU A 456 -12.23 0.33 -17.98
CA LEU A 456 -13.18 1.28 -17.38
C LEU A 456 -13.07 1.31 -15.86
N VAL A 457 -12.93 0.15 -15.22
CA VAL A 457 -12.78 0.11 -13.75
C VAL A 457 -11.44 0.71 -13.32
N MET A 458 -10.35 0.48 -14.04
CA MET A 458 -9.04 1.05 -13.68
C MET A 458 -8.87 2.53 -14.06
N THR A 459 -9.81 3.11 -14.80
CA THR A 459 -9.73 4.52 -15.26
C THR A 459 -10.89 5.36 -14.76
N VAL A 460 -12.14 5.02 -15.11
CA VAL A 460 -13.31 5.82 -14.79
C VAL A 460 -13.58 5.86 -13.29
N LEU A 461 -13.46 4.72 -12.61
CA LEU A 461 -13.74 4.65 -11.18
C LEU A 461 -12.73 5.48 -10.35
N PRO A 462 -11.39 5.32 -10.49
CA PRO A 462 -10.44 6.17 -9.78
C PRO A 462 -10.60 7.65 -10.09
N TYR A 463 -10.87 7.98 -11.35
CA TYR A 463 -11.11 9.37 -11.75
C TYR A 463 -12.37 9.95 -11.09
N ALA A 464 -13.47 9.22 -11.12
CA ALA A 464 -14.73 9.66 -10.51
C ALA A 464 -14.57 9.88 -8.99
N LEU A 465 -13.89 8.94 -8.31
CA LEU A 465 -13.61 9.05 -6.87
C LEU A 465 -12.67 10.22 -6.56
N MET A 466 -11.67 10.48 -7.40
CA MET A 466 -10.78 11.64 -7.26
C MET A 466 -11.54 12.96 -7.42
N VAL A 467 -12.37 13.07 -8.46
CA VAL A 467 -13.19 14.28 -8.70
C VAL A 467 -14.18 14.48 -7.54
N LEU A 468 -14.83 13.41 -7.08
CA LEU A 468 -15.73 13.48 -5.91
C LEU A 468 -14.97 13.97 -4.67
N SER A 469 -13.79 13.43 -4.40
CA SER A 469 -12.93 13.85 -3.30
C SER A 469 -12.55 15.33 -3.42
N TYR A 470 -12.21 15.78 -4.63
CA TYR A 470 -11.86 17.17 -4.89
C TYR A 470 -13.04 18.13 -4.63
N GLU A 471 -14.23 17.82 -5.17
CA GLU A 471 -15.44 18.61 -4.95
C GLU A 471 -15.82 18.65 -3.45
N MET A 472 -15.73 17.53 -2.76
CA MET A 472 -15.96 17.48 -1.31
C MET A 472 -14.96 18.34 -0.54
N TYR A 473 -13.68 18.27 -0.92
CA TYR A 473 -12.63 19.07 -0.30
C TYR A 473 -12.90 20.57 -0.46
N LEU A 474 -13.24 21.02 -1.65
CA LEU A 474 -13.54 22.42 -1.91
C LEU A 474 -14.75 22.92 -1.12
N ARG A 475 -15.77 22.08 -0.95
CA ARG A 475 -17.04 22.48 -0.30
C ARG A 475 -17.06 22.31 1.21
N ARG A 476 -16.32 21.35 1.75
CA ARG A 476 -16.46 20.91 3.15
C ARG A 476 -15.22 21.16 4.02
N TYR A 477 -14.03 21.16 3.42
CA TYR A 477 -12.83 21.40 4.18
C TYR A 477 -12.51 22.90 4.26
N LYS A 478 -12.55 23.43 5.50
CA LYS A 478 -12.46 24.87 5.79
C LYS A 478 -11.07 25.33 6.20
N LEU A 479 -10.17 24.38 6.60
CA LEU A 479 -8.84 24.70 7.09
C LEU A 479 -7.86 24.94 5.93
N ASP A 480 -8.12 26.01 5.14
CA ASP A 480 -7.13 26.50 4.19
C ASP A 480 -5.95 27.18 4.92
N GLU A 481 -5.00 27.71 4.17
CA GLU A 481 -3.80 28.30 4.74
C GLU A 481 -4.11 29.47 5.68
N GLU A 482 -5.02 30.35 5.24
CA GLU A 482 -5.39 31.57 5.99
C GLU A 482 -6.08 31.22 7.31
N GLU A 483 -7.08 30.33 7.27
CA GLU A 483 -7.80 29.89 8.45
C GLU A 483 -6.92 29.07 9.40
N TYR A 484 -6.02 28.24 8.86
CA TYR A 484 -5.07 27.49 9.66
C TYR A 484 -4.08 28.41 10.39
N ASP A 485 -3.52 29.41 9.67
CA ASP A 485 -2.59 30.39 10.26
C ASP A 485 -3.28 31.24 11.34
N ARG A 486 -4.54 31.63 11.15
CA ARG A 486 -5.37 32.30 12.16
C ARG A 486 -5.51 31.46 13.43
N ILE A 487 -5.86 30.19 13.29
CA ILE A 487 -6.00 29.25 14.42
C ILE A 487 -4.69 29.09 15.16
N CYS A 488 -3.57 28.89 14.44
CA CYS A 488 -2.24 28.79 15.06
C CYS A 488 -1.86 30.06 15.81
N GLY A 489 -2.17 31.23 15.26
CA GLY A 489 -1.93 32.53 15.91
C GLY A 489 -2.71 32.67 17.24
N GLU A 490 -4.00 32.30 17.23
CA GLU A 490 -4.82 32.34 18.45
C GLU A 490 -4.35 31.31 19.50
N LEU A 491 -3.94 30.13 19.10
CA LEU A 491 -3.38 29.12 20.01
C LEU A 491 -2.10 29.61 20.68
N ASN A 492 -1.20 30.25 19.92
CA ASN A 492 0.02 30.82 20.44
C ASN A 492 -0.25 31.94 21.45
N ALA A 493 -1.18 32.86 21.15
CA ALA A 493 -1.61 33.90 22.08
C ALA A 493 -2.18 33.33 23.39
N ARG A 494 -3.02 32.25 23.31
CA ARG A 494 -3.53 31.55 24.50
C ARG A 494 -2.43 30.89 25.34
N ARG A 495 -1.37 30.36 24.70
CA ARG A 495 -0.23 29.76 25.40
C ARG A 495 0.62 30.81 26.10
N GLU A 496 0.89 31.94 25.46
CA GLU A 496 1.60 33.06 26.05
C GLU A 496 0.86 33.63 27.27
N SER A 497 -0.46 33.80 27.18
CA SER A 497 -1.26 34.30 28.31
C SER A 497 -1.36 33.34 29.52
N ARG A 498 -1.06 32.05 29.32
CA ARG A 498 -1.00 31.04 30.40
C ARG A 498 0.39 30.91 31.02
N SER A 499 1.42 31.45 30.39
CA SER A 499 2.79 31.41 30.88
C SER A 499 3.17 32.65 31.72
N VAL A 500 2.29 33.64 31.78
CA VAL A 500 2.32 34.80 32.66
C VAL A 500 1.41 34.56 33.87
#